data_3625d550eb4aa40aad0f6210a78082f5
#
_entry.id   3625d550eb4aa40aad0f6210a78082f5
#
_cell.length_a   1.000
_cell.length_b   1.000
_cell.length_c   1.000
_cell.angle_alpha   90.00
_cell.angle_beta   90.00
_cell.angle_gamma   90.00
#
_symmetry.space_group_name_H-M   'P 1'
#
loop_
_entity.id
_entity.type
_entity.pdbx_description
1 polymer ?
#
loop_
_entity_poly.entity_id
_entity_poly.type
_entity_poly.pdbx_seq_one_letter_code
_entity_poly.pdbx_strand_id
1 'polypeptide(L)'
;MSRRPRNVKRTVPPDPRYDSQTVTKFINNLMKEGKKSTAEGIFYGAMDIIEQRTGQPGVNVFKQALSNAKPVVEVKSRRVGGATYQVPVEVRPDRRTALAMRWLLQYGRARGEKSMADRLANELISASKGEGTTIKKKEDTHKMAEANKAFAHYRW
;
A
#
# COMPACT_ATOMS: atom_id res chain seq x y z
N MET A 1 1.33 21.69 -26.42
CA MET A 1 0.56 21.97 -25.20
C MET A 1 -0.77 21.21 -25.25
N SER A 2 -1.16 20.54 -24.16
CA SER A 2 -2.48 19.90 -24.08
C SER A 2 -3.58 20.96 -24.00
N ARG A 3 -4.55 20.93 -24.89
CA ARG A 3 -5.74 21.80 -24.86
C ARG A 3 -6.78 21.37 -23.82
N ARG A 4 -6.59 20.18 -23.22
CA ARG A 4 -7.51 19.68 -22.17
C ARG A 4 -7.06 20.19 -20.81
N PRO A 5 -8.00 20.61 -19.94
CA PRO A 5 -7.67 20.97 -18.57
C PRO A 5 -7.06 19.77 -17.83
N ARG A 6 -6.06 20.02 -16.99
CA ARG A 6 -5.51 18.97 -16.12
C ARG A 6 -6.61 18.43 -15.21
N ASN A 7 -6.71 17.13 -15.11
CA ASN A 7 -7.62 16.52 -14.14
C ASN A 7 -7.27 16.99 -12.73
N VAL A 8 -8.19 17.70 -12.11
CA VAL A 8 -8.08 18.10 -10.72
C VAL A 8 -8.15 16.83 -9.86
N LYS A 9 -7.18 16.62 -8.99
CA LYS A 9 -7.23 15.51 -8.03
C LYS A 9 -8.45 15.70 -7.13
N ARG A 10 -9.37 14.75 -7.17
CA ARG A 10 -10.53 14.76 -6.28
C ARG A 10 -10.08 14.50 -4.85
N THR A 11 -10.55 15.31 -3.93
CA THR A 11 -10.39 15.06 -2.50
C THR A 11 -11.36 13.97 -2.07
N VAL A 12 -10.86 13.02 -1.29
CA VAL A 12 -11.68 11.94 -0.73
C VAL A 12 -12.17 12.38 0.64
N PRO A 13 -13.48 12.28 0.96
CA PRO A 13 -13.97 12.60 2.29
C PRO A 13 -13.37 11.66 3.34
N PRO A 14 -13.21 12.11 4.59
CA PRO A 14 -12.72 11.25 5.66
C PRO A 14 -13.74 10.15 5.99
N ASP A 15 -13.22 9.05 6.56
CA ASP A 15 -14.07 7.94 7.00
C ASP A 15 -14.93 8.35 8.19
N PRO A 16 -16.24 8.00 8.20
CA PRO A 16 -17.14 8.40 9.28
C PRO A 16 -16.76 7.85 10.67
N ARG A 17 -16.18 6.65 10.74
CA ARG A 17 -15.82 5.99 12.00
C ARG A 17 -14.49 6.48 12.56
N TYR A 18 -13.50 6.71 11.70
CA TYR A 18 -12.12 7.04 12.09
C TYR A 18 -11.67 8.46 11.72
N ASP A 19 -12.50 9.22 11.05
CA ASP A 19 -12.21 10.58 10.56
C ASP A 19 -10.85 10.68 9.84
N SER A 20 -10.59 9.71 8.96
CA SER A 20 -9.30 9.57 8.27
C SER A 20 -9.48 9.37 6.77
N GLN A 21 -8.90 10.26 5.98
CA GLN A 21 -8.86 10.12 4.51
C GLN A 21 -8.04 8.90 4.07
N THR A 22 -7.03 8.53 4.84
CA THR A 22 -6.21 7.34 4.56
C THR A 22 -7.04 6.07 4.66
N VAL A 23 -7.91 5.97 5.66
CA VAL A 23 -8.85 4.86 5.83
C VAL A 23 -9.80 4.80 4.63
N THR A 24 -10.39 5.91 4.23
CA THR A 24 -11.29 5.94 3.06
C THR A 24 -10.57 5.51 1.79
N LYS A 25 -9.35 5.98 1.55
CA LYS A 25 -8.54 5.54 0.40
C LYS A 25 -8.26 4.04 0.44
N PHE A 26 -7.98 3.50 1.61
CA PHE A 26 -7.74 2.06 1.76
C PHE A 26 -9.00 1.24 1.49
N ILE A 27 -10.14 1.65 2.01
CA ILE A 27 -11.45 1.01 1.75
C ILE A 27 -11.79 1.07 0.26
N ASN A 28 -11.55 2.20 -0.41
CA ASN A 28 -11.76 2.33 -1.85
C ASN A 28 -10.86 1.37 -2.66
N ASN A 29 -9.63 1.13 -2.22
CA ASN A 29 -8.74 0.14 -2.85
C ASN A 29 -9.14 -1.32 -2.53
N LEU A 30 -9.71 -1.56 -1.36
CA LEU A 30 -10.24 -2.87 -0.97
C LEU A 30 -11.51 -3.23 -1.76
N MET A 31 -12.32 -2.24 -2.07
CA MET A 31 -13.59 -2.39 -2.78
C MET A 31 -13.41 -3.06 -4.14
N LYS A 32 -14.31 -3.99 -4.48
CA LYS A 32 -14.45 -4.60 -5.80
C LYS A 32 -15.86 -4.38 -6.32
N GLU A 33 -15.99 -4.17 -7.62
CA GLU A 33 -17.29 -4.05 -8.31
C GLU A 33 -18.23 -2.97 -7.72
N GLY A 34 -17.65 -1.93 -7.12
CA GLY A 34 -18.43 -0.85 -6.51
C GLY A 34 -19.11 -1.21 -5.18
N LYS A 35 -18.84 -2.37 -4.61
CA LYS A 35 -19.45 -2.84 -3.35
C LYS A 35 -18.81 -2.19 -2.12
N LYS A 36 -19.05 -0.90 -1.94
CA LYS A 36 -18.39 -0.11 -0.90
C LYS A 36 -18.79 -0.53 0.52
N SER A 37 -20.07 -0.79 0.77
CA SER A 37 -20.55 -1.21 2.10
C SER A 37 -19.92 -2.53 2.54
N THR A 38 -19.72 -3.46 1.62
CA THR A 38 -19.00 -4.73 1.89
C THR A 38 -17.54 -4.48 2.26
N ALA A 39 -16.86 -3.59 1.54
CA ALA A 39 -15.48 -3.23 1.85
C ALA A 39 -15.34 -2.52 3.20
N GLU A 40 -16.27 -1.63 3.54
CA GLU A 40 -16.34 -1.00 4.85
C GLU A 40 -16.53 -2.02 5.96
N GLY A 41 -17.45 -2.97 5.79
CA GLY A 41 -17.68 -4.05 6.75
C GLY A 41 -16.44 -4.93 6.96
N ILE A 42 -15.71 -5.25 5.90
CA ILE A 42 -14.46 -6.01 5.97
C ILE A 42 -13.39 -5.22 6.74
N PHE A 43 -13.22 -3.95 6.42
CA PHE A 43 -12.21 -3.10 7.07
C PHE A 43 -12.51 -2.92 8.55
N TYR A 44 -13.75 -2.57 8.91
CA TYR A 44 -14.15 -2.39 10.31
C TYR A 44 -14.05 -3.70 11.10
N GLY A 45 -14.46 -4.82 10.51
CA GLY A 45 -14.27 -6.14 11.10
C GLY A 45 -12.80 -6.48 11.33
N ALA A 46 -11.93 -6.15 10.39
CA ALA A 46 -10.50 -6.33 10.57
C ALA A 46 -9.94 -5.46 11.71
N MET A 47 -10.40 -4.22 11.86
CA MET A 47 -9.99 -3.36 12.98
C MET A 47 -10.42 -3.93 14.33
N ASP A 48 -11.64 -4.43 14.43
CA ASP A 48 -12.16 -5.06 15.65
C ASP A 48 -11.37 -6.34 16.00
N ILE A 49 -11.02 -7.16 15.02
CA ILE A 49 -10.17 -8.35 15.20
C ILE A 49 -8.77 -7.97 15.70
N ILE A 50 -8.16 -6.93 15.12
CA ILE A 50 -6.84 -6.44 15.54
C ILE A 50 -6.88 -5.99 17.01
N GLU A 51 -7.90 -5.24 17.39
CA GLU A 51 -8.08 -4.78 18.77
C GLU A 51 -8.21 -5.93 19.75
N GLN A 52 -9.00 -6.95 19.40
CA GLN A 52 -9.15 -8.17 20.22
C GLN A 52 -7.85 -8.95 20.38
N ARG A 53 -7.04 -9.04 19.33
CA ARG A 53 -5.79 -9.83 19.32
C ARG A 53 -4.58 -9.11 19.89
N THR A 54 -4.48 -7.80 19.71
CA THR A 54 -3.31 -7.00 20.10
C THR A 54 -3.54 -6.14 21.34
N GLY A 55 -4.78 -5.89 21.70
CA GLY A 55 -5.15 -4.94 22.78
C GLY A 55 -4.89 -3.47 22.44
N GLN A 56 -4.49 -3.17 21.19
CA GLN A 56 -4.26 -1.82 20.70
C GLN A 56 -5.39 -1.39 19.76
N PRO A 57 -5.69 -0.08 19.65
CA PRO A 57 -6.65 0.41 18.67
C PRO A 57 -6.27 -0.06 17.26
N GLY A 58 -7.23 -0.69 16.56
CA GLY A 58 -6.97 -1.27 15.23
C GLY A 58 -6.44 -0.26 14.23
N VAL A 59 -6.94 0.99 14.27
CA VAL A 59 -6.48 2.06 13.39
C VAL A 59 -5.01 2.44 13.62
N ASN A 60 -4.50 2.33 14.84
CA ASN A 60 -3.09 2.61 15.14
C ASN A 60 -2.19 1.52 14.54
N VAL A 61 -2.58 0.26 14.67
CA VAL A 61 -1.89 -0.87 14.04
C VAL A 61 -1.93 -0.73 12.52
N PHE A 62 -3.05 -0.34 11.94
CA PHE A 62 -3.18 -0.06 10.52
C PHE A 62 -2.23 1.05 10.05
N LYS A 63 -2.17 2.17 10.76
CA LYS A 63 -1.26 3.28 10.43
C LYS A 63 0.21 2.85 10.51
N GLN A 64 0.57 2.08 11.52
CA GLN A 64 1.92 1.54 11.69
C GLN A 64 2.27 0.55 10.57
N ALA A 65 1.37 -0.37 10.23
CA ALA A 65 1.55 -1.30 9.13
C ALA A 65 1.74 -0.58 7.79
N LEU A 66 0.91 0.42 7.52
CA LEU A 66 1.01 1.24 6.32
C LEU A 66 2.35 1.99 6.25
N SER A 67 2.78 2.59 7.36
CA SER A 67 4.08 3.28 7.46
C SER A 67 5.25 2.32 7.17
N ASN A 68 5.23 1.14 7.77
CA ASN A 68 6.27 0.12 7.58
C ASN A 68 6.32 -0.43 6.15
N ALA A 69 5.19 -0.47 5.46
CA ALA A 69 5.09 -0.98 4.09
C ALA A 69 5.49 0.02 3.00
N LYS A 70 5.61 1.31 3.33
CA LYS A 70 5.96 2.35 2.34
C LYS A 70 7.38 2.21 1.83
N PRO A 71 7.60 2.02 0.51
CA PRO A 71 8.93 2.01 -0.07
C PRO A 71 9.47 3.43 -0.26
N VAL A 72 10.77 3.61 -0.12
CA VAL A 72 11.47 4.88 -0.38
C VAL A 72 11.94 4.96 -1.83
N VAL A 73 12.38 3.84 -2.39
CA VAL A 73 12.91 3.73 -3.76
C VAL A 73 12.20 2.60 -4.50
N GLU A 74 12.11 2.75 -5.81
CA GLU A 74 11.62 1.72 -6.72
C GLU A 74 12.49 1.69 -7.98
N VAL A 75 12.30 0.68 -8.81
CA VAL A 75 13.00 0.54 -10.08
C VAL A 75 12.02 0.80 -11.21
N LYS A 76 12.41 1.65 -12.16
CA LYS A 76 11.66 1.90 -13.39
C LYS A 76 12.49 1.52 -14.61
N SER A 77 11.84 0.87 -15.57
CA SER A 77 12.47 0.55 -16.84
C SER A 77 12.62 1.80 -17.69
N ARG A 78 13.83 2.03 -18.22
CA ARG A 78 14.12 3.07 -19.19
C ARG A 78 14.88 2.49 -20.37
N ARG A 79 14.46 2.83 -21.57
CA ARG A 79 15.17 2.44 -22.79
C ARG A 79 16.17 3.52 -23.18
N VAL A 80 17.44 3.14 -23.32
CA VAL A 80 18.53 4.02 -23.73
C VAL A 80 19.36 3.29 -24.78
N GLY A 81 19.50 3.88 -25.98
CA GLY A 81 20.32 3.31 -27.05
C GLY A 81 19.88 1.90 -27.49
N GLY A 82 18.59 1.58 -27.44
CA GLY A 82 18.07 0.27 -27.79
C GLY A 82 18.09 -0.78 -26.67
N ALA A 83 18.80 -0.55 -25.58
CA ALA A 83 18.83 -1.41 -24.40
C ALA A 83 17.86 -0.90 -23.32
N THR A 84 17.25 -1.82 -22.58
CA THR A 84 16.35 -1.50 -21.47
C THR A 84 17.12 -1.65 -20.15
N TYR A 85 17.16 -0.56 -19.38
CA TYR A 85 17.79 -0.52 -18.06
C TYR A 85 16.75 -0.38 -16.96
N GLN A 86 17.00 -1.04 -15.83
CA GLN A 86 16.23 -0.87 -14.61
C GLN A 86 16.84 0.27 -13.79
N VAL A 87 16.19 1.42 -13.78
CA VAL A 87 16.71 2.64 -13.15
C VAL A 87 16.09 2.86 -11.79
N PRO A 88 16.87 2.92 -10.69
CA PRO A 88 16.35 3.24 -9.37
C PRO A 88 15.91 4.70 -9.30
N VAL A 89 14.73 4.94 -8.80
CA VAL A 89 14.15 6.27 -8.63
C VAL A 89 13.51 6.40 -7.25
N GLU A 90 13.57 7.60 -6.69
CA GLU A 90 12.88 7.91 -5.45
C GLU A 90 11.35 7.90 -5.66
N VAL A 91 10.63 7.33 -4.72
CA VAL A 91 9.17 7.25 -4.77
C VAL A 91 8.55 8.50 -4.13
N ARG A 92 7.65 9.17 -4.84
CA ARG A 92 6.91 10.32 -4.31
C ARG A 92 5.99 9.88 -3.14
N PRO A 93 5.72 10.75 -2.14
CA PRO A 93 4.92 10.39 -0.96
C PRO A 93 3.56 9.77 -1.29
N ASP A 94 2.81 10.34 -2.24
CA ASP A 94 1.50 9.81 -2.67
C ASP A 94 1.63 8.39 -3.21
N ARG A 95 2.67 8.13 -4.00
CA ARG A 95 2.93 6.83 -4.58
C ARG A 95 3.41 5.82 -3.54
N ARG A 96 4.20 6.24 -2.55
CA ARG A 96 4.59 5.38 -1.42
C ARG A 96 3.35 4.80 -0.73
N THR A 97 2.40 5.68 -0.43
CA THR A 97 1.13 5.29 0.20
C THR A 97 0.31 4.35 -0.70
N ALA A 98 0.20 4.66 -1.99
CA ALA A 98 -0.52 3.83 -2.95
C ALA A 98 0.11 2.43 -3.10
N LEU A 99 1.43 2.33 -3.17
CA LEU A 99 2.15 1.06 -3.24
C LEU A 99 1.97 0.24 -1.96
N ALA A 100 2.10 0.87 -0.79
CA ALA A 100 1.90 0.20 0.49
C ALA A 100 0.48 -0.37 0.61
N MET A 101 -0.55 0.39 0.26
CA MET A 101 -1.94 -0.07 0.25
C MET A 101 -2.14 -1.25 -0.71
N ARG A 102 -1.60 -1.16 -1.90
CA ARG A 102 -1.70 -2.22 -2.92
C ARG A 102 -1.06 -3.51 -2.44
N TRP A 103 0.13 -3.46 -1.87
CA TRP A 103 0.83 -4.64 -1.38
C TRP A 103 0.14 -5.27 -0.17
N LEU A 104 -0.31 -4.46 0.79
CA LEU A 104 -1.08 -4.97 1.94
C LEU A 104 -2.34 -5.71 1.49
N LEU A 105 -3.06 -5.18 0.51
CA LEU A 105 -4.26 -5.83 -0.03
C LEU A 105 -3.92 -7.08 -0.85
N GLN A 106 -2.88 -7.01 -1.67
CA GLN A 106 -2.45 -8.14 -2.51
C GLN A 106 -2.05 -9.35 -1.65
N TYR A 107 -1.20 -9.13 -0.67
CA TYR A 107 -0.72 -10.21 0.20
C TYR A 107 -1.73 -10.60 1.27
N GLY A 108 -2.56 -9.67 1.72
CA GLY A 108 -3.71 -9.99 2.56
C GLY A 108 -4.67 -10.96 1.87
N ARG A 109 -5.02 -10.70 0.61
CA ARG A 109 -5.88 -11.60 -0.19
C ARG A 109 -5.27 -12.97 -0.44
N ALA A 110 -3.95 -13.06 -0.51
CA ALA A 110 -3.22 -14.32 -0.74
C ALA A 110 -3.10 -15.20 0.51
N ARG A 111 -3.49 -14.70 1.68
CA ARG A 111 -3.44 -15.48 2.92
C ARG A 111 -4.49 -16.60 2.93
N GLY A 112 -4.23 -17.63 3.73
CA GLY A 112 -5.06 -18.83 3.81
C GLY A 112 -6.23 -18.78 4.79
N GLU A 113 -6.41 -17.69 5.56
CA GLU A 113 -7.51 -17.57 6.51
C GLU A 113 -8.87 -17.54 5.80
N LYS A 114 -9.93 -17.96 6.49
CA LYS A 114 -11.24 -18.16 5.91
C LYS A 114 -11.90 -16.85 5.45
N SER A 115 -11.97 -15.84 6.31
CA SER A 115 -12.61 -14.56 6.00
C SER A 115 -11.60 -13.53 5.53
N MET A 116 -12.04 -12.58 4.69
CA MET A 116 -11.18 -11.47 4.26
C MET A 116 -10.83 -10.53 5.42
N ALA A 117 -11.71 -10.37 6.39
CA ALA A 117 -11.44 -9.58 7.60
C ALA A 117 -10.29 -10.19 8.42
N ASP A 118 -10.27 -11.52 8.60
CA ASP A 118 -9.17 -12.22 9.28
C ASP A 118 -7.85 -12.11 8.50
N ARG A 119 -7.90 -12.31 7.19
CA ARG A 119 -6.73 -12.17 6.31
C ARG A 119 -6.12 -10.77 6.41
N LEU A 120 -6.95 -9.75 6.31
CA LEU A 120 -6.52 -8.36 6.40
C LEU A 120 -5.97 -8.04 7.79
N ALA A 121 -6.66 -8.45 8.86
CA ALA A 121 -6.22 -8.24 10.22
C ALA A 121 -4.83 -8.86 10.47
N ASN A 122 -4.63 -10.11 10.08
CA ASN A 122 -3.35 -10.80 10.27
C ASN A 122 -2.23 -10.19 9.44
N GLU A 123 -2.49 -9.77 8.21
CA GLU A 123 -1.48 -9.09 7.39
C GLU A 123 -1.09 -7.74 8.00
N LEU A 124 -2.05 -6.96 8.49
CA LEU A 124 -1.79 -5.69 9.16
C LEU A 124 -1.00 -5.88 10.47
N ILE A 125 -1.33 -6.89 11.27
CA ILE A 125 -0.59 -7.21 12.50
C ILE A 125 0.87 -7.57 12.16
N SER A 126 1.09 -8.45 11.18
CA SER A 126 2.43 -8.83 10.74
C SER A 126 3.23 -7.63 10.22
N ALA A 127 2.63 -6.83 9.35
CA ALA A 127 3.27 -5.64 8.79
C ALA A 127 3.58 -4.58 9.85
N SER A 128 2.73 -4.41 10.87
CA SER A 128 2.98 -3.48 11.97
C SER A 128 4.20 -3.86 12.80
N LYS A 129 4.51 -5.15 12.88
CA LYS A 129 5.72 -5.68 13.53
C LYS A 129 6.96 -5.68 12.63
N GLY A 130 6.84 -5.25 11.39
CA GLY A 130 7.92 -5.30 10.42
C GLY A 130 8.16 -6.69 9.82
N GLU A 131 7.16 -7.55 9.85
CA GLU A 131 7.22 -8.93 9.39
C GLU A 131 6.23 -9.17 8.24
N GLY A 132 6.29 -10.35 7.62
CA GLY A 132 5.34 -10.80 6.62
C GLY A 132 5.71 -10.48 5.19
N THR A 133 4.87 -10.94 4.27
CA THR A 133 5.11 -10.87 2.83
C THR A 133 5.09 -9.45 2.27
N THR A 134 4.28 -8.58 2.83
CA THR A 134 4.24 -7.15 2.44
C THR A 134 5.57 -6.47 2.72
N ILE A 135 6.14 -6.67 3.90
CA ILE A 135 7.44 -6.10 4.28
C ILE A 135 8.56 -6.72 3.45
N LYS A 136 8.51 -8.02 3.20
CA LYS A 136 9.44 -8.70 2.29
C LYS A 136 9.39 -8.08 0.89
N LYS A 137 8.21 -7.79 0.36
CA LYS A 137 8.06 -7.11 -0.95
C LYS A 137 8.73 -5.74 -0.97
N LYS A 138 8.57 -4.96 0.10
CA LYS A 138 9.26 -3.67 0.24
C LYS A 138 10.79 -3.86 0.23
N GLU A 139 11.29 -4.79 1.02
CA GLU A 139 12.72 -5.10 1.09
C GLU A 139 13.29 -5.59 -0.25
N ASP A 140 12.57 -6.47 -0.94
CA ASP A 140 12.96 -6.94 -2.26
C ASP A 140 13.00 -5.79 -3.29
N THR A 141 12.07 -4.85 -3.20
CA THR A 141 12.07 -3.65 -4.04
C THR A 141 13.28 -2.76 -3.74
N HIS A 142 13.62 -2.57 -2.46
CA HIS A 142 14.81 -1.84 -2.05
C HIS A 142 16.12 -2.54 -2.47
N LYS A 143 16.21 -3.85 -2.33
CA LYS A 143 17.36 -4.64 -2.79
C LYS A 143 17.54 -4.56 -4.30
N MET A 144 16.44 -4.61 -5.05
CA MET A 144 16.47 -4.45 -6.49
C MET A 144 16.97 -3.07 -6.91
N ALA A 145 16.54 -2.02 -6.23
CA ALA A 145 17.01 -0.66 -6.46
C ALA A 145 18.49 -0.51 -6.11
N GLU A 146 18.96 -1.12 -5.03
CA GLU A 146 20.39 -1.12 -4.65
C GLU A 146 21.24 -1.88 -5.66
N ALA A 147 20.79 -3.05 -6.12
CA ALA A 147 21.49 -3.83 -7.15
C ALA A 147 21.63 -3.06 -8.49
N ASN A 148 20.69 -2.19 -8.80
CA ASN A 148 20.71 -1.37 -10.02
C ASN A 148 21.24 0.06 -9.78
N LYS A 149 21.87 0.32 -8.66
CA LYS A 149 22.39 1.66 -8.29
C LYS A 149 23.35 2.24 -9.34
N ALA A 150 24.12 1.40 -10.01
CA ALA A 150 25.02 1.80 -11.10
C ALA A 150 24.32 2.53 -12.25
N PHE A 151 23.02 2.29 -12.46
CA PHE A 151 22.20 2.92 -13.50
C PHE A 151 21.45 4.16 -13.03
N ALA A 152 21.68 4.65 -11.81
CA ALA A 152 21.00 5.81 -11.25
C ALA A 152 21.20 7.09 -12.10
N HIS A 153 22.32 7.21 -12.81
CA HIS A 153 22.61 8.34 -13.70
C HIS A 153 21.72 8.37 -14.97
N TYR A 154 21.01 7.29 -15.29
CA TYR A 154 20.03 7.25 -16.38
C TYR A 154 18.64 7.76 -15.98
N ARG A 155 18.43 8.17 -14.73
CA ARG A 155 17.15 8.76 -14.32
C ARG A 155 16.86 10.06 -15.07
N TRP A 156 15.57 10.34 -15.29
CA TRP A 156 15.12 11.59 -15.92
C TRP A 156 14.89 12.71 -14.95
#